data_02f3ecbd03263cb4f065620f79d00e7a
#
_entry.id   02f3ecbd03263cb4f065620f79d00e7a
#
_cell.length_a   1.000
_cell.length_b   1.000
_cell.length_c   1.000
_cell.angle_alpha   90.00
_cell.angle_beta   90.00
_cell.angle_gamma   90.00
#
_symmetry.space_group_name_H-M   'P 1'
#
loop_
_entity.id
_entity.type
_entity.pdbx_description
1 polymer ?
#
loop_
_entity_poly.entity_id
_entity_poly.type
_entity_poly.pdbx_seq_one_letter_code
_entity_poly.pdbx_strand_id
1 'polypeptide(L)'
;MLKTVVKKGNYHDSVVLMLLTNHISTIEGVNKASIMMATPANKDIFKQSGLDTEELMEASANDMVIVADIVEESVLDTILSETEEFFKKQSTANTDKKGAESVKSWDSALKKMPDANLAVISIPGAYAALEADRALDEGLNVFMFSDNVTVEDELKLKQKAHAKGLALMGPDCGTGIIQGVPVAFTNNVAKGSIGIIGASGTGIQELTTIIDRLGEGVTNAIGIGGRDLNAALGGITMMDMIDAMEYDETVTSFYIPSGKAKPVIGK
;
A
#
# COMPACT_ATOMS: atom_id res chain seq x y z
N MET A 1 -18.58 -15.83 26.64
CA MET A 1 -18.37 -14.54 27.35
C MET A 1 -17.47 -13.64 26.52
N LEU A 2 -17.79 -12.35 26.42
CA LEU A 2 -17.00 -11.41 25.66
C LEU A 2 -15.78 -10.94 26.47
N LYS A 3 -14.59 -11.00 25.88
CA LYS A 3 -13.31 -10.56 26.47
C LYS A 3 -12.58 -9.66 25.50
N THR A 4 -11.95 -8.61 26.06
CA THR A 4 -11.19 -7.63 25.29
C THR A 4 -9.77 -7.53 25.83
N VAL A 5 -8.80 -7.49 24.92
CA VAL A 5 -7.40 -7.25 25.24
C VAL A 5 -6.89 -6.10 24.38
N VAL A 6 -6.37 -5.04 25.02
CA VAL A 6 -5.79 -3.89 24.35
C VAL A 6 -4.27 -3.97 24.42
N LYS A 7 -3.60 -4.09 23.30
CA LYS A 7 -2.14 -4.01 23.17
C LYS A 7 -1.76 -2.58 22.77
N LYS A 8 -1.40 -1.75 23.77
CA LYS A 8 -1.12 -0.32 23.57
C LYS A 8 0.10 -0.07 22.70
N GLY A 9 -0.03 0.86 21.75
CA GLY A 9 1.05 1.26 20.84
C GLY A 9 1.60 0.13 19.95
N ASN A 10 0.85 -0.95 19.80
CA ASN A 10 1.24 -2.11 19.02
C ASN A 10 0.57 -2.06 17.64
N TYR A 11 1.20 -1.35 16.72
CA TYR A 11 0.70 -1.20 15.35
C TYR A 11 1.05 -2.41 14.48
N HIS A 12 0.07 -2.95 13.79
CA HIS A 12 0.22 -3.99 12.78
C HIS A 12 -0.60 -3.68 11.53
N ASP A 13 -0.13 -4.18 10.41
CA ASP A 13 -0.85 -4.11 9.15
C ASP A 13 -2.20 -4.87 9.21
N SER A 14 -3.21 -4.34 8.52
CA SER A 14 -4.57 -4.90 8.55
C SER A 14 -4.64 -6.31 7.98
N VAL A 15 -3.84 -6.67 6.98
CA VAL A 15 -3.79 -8.02 6.40
C VAL A 15 -3.23 -9.00 7.42
N VAL A 16 -2.18 -8.61 8.16
CA VAL A 16 -1.60 -9.41 9.25
C VAL A 16 -2.62 -9.66 10.34
N LEU A 17 -3.37 -8.62 10.76
CA LEU A 17 -4.40 -8.74 11.78
C LEU A 17 -5.59 -9.59 11.31
N MET A 18 -5.95 -9.52 10.02
CA MET A 18 -6.97 -10.39 9.43
C MET A 18 -6.53 -11.86 9.43
N LEU A 19 -5.28 -12.16 9.07
CA LEU A 19 -4.73 -13.52 9.13
C LEU A 19 -4.70 -14.05 10.57
N LEU A 20 -4.31 -13.21 11.53
CA LEU A 20 -4.36 -13.55 12.94
C LEU A 20 -5.80 -13.79 13.41
N THR A 21 -6.76 -12.95 13.02
CA THR A 21 -8.19 -13.15 13.31
C THR A 21 -8.66 -14.50 12.83
N ASN A 22 -8.33 -14.87 11.58
CA ASN A 22 -8.70 -16.17 11.01
C ASN A 22 -8.07 -17.33 11.82
N HIS A 23 -6.81 -17.21 12.20
CA HIS A 23 -6.12 -18.21 13.02
C HIS A 23 -6.79 -18.37 14.39
N ILE A 24 -7.01 -17.28 15.12
CA ILE A 24 -7.64 -17.30 16.45
C ILE A 24 -9.08 -17.84 16.38
N SER A 25 -9.80 -17.58 15.31
CA SER A 25 -11.17 -18.09 15.12
C SER A 25 -11.25 -19.62 14.96
N THR A 26 -10.13 -20.30 14.72
CA THR A 26 -10.09 -21.78 14.65
C THR A 26 -9.83 -22.44 15.98
N ILE A 27 -9.54 -21.68 17.04
CA ILE A 27 -9.26 -22.22 18.38
C ILE A 27 -10.55 -22.77 19.00
N GLU A 28 -10.48 -23.97 19.54
CA GLU A 28 -11.60 -24.57 20.27
C GLU A 28 -12.01 -23.69 21.46
N GLY A 29 -13.29 -23.43 21.59
CA GLY A 29 -13.82 -22.54 22.63
C GLY A 29 -13.93 -21.07 22.23
N VAL A 30 -13.53 -20.69 21.02
CA VAL A 30 -13.75 -19.36 20.45
C VAL A 30 -15.02 -19.39 19.58
N ASN A 31 -16.08 -18.72 20.03
CA ASN A 31 -17.32 -18.59 19.24
C ASN A 31 -17.15 -17.56 18.12
N LYS A 32 -16.49 -16.44 18.42
CA LYS A 32 -16.23 -15.33 17.50
C LYS A 32 -15.03 -14.55 17.98
N ALA A 33 -14.17 -14.11 17.05
CA ALA A 33 -13.07 -13.22 17.36
C ALA A 33 -12.94 -12.13 16.29
N SER A 34 -12.39 -10.98 16.67
CA SER A 34 -11.97 -9.93 15.75
C SER A 34 -10.74 -9.23 16.32
N ILE A 35 -9.76 -9.01 15.47
CA ILE A 35 -8.50 -8.35 15.85
C ILE A 35 -8.19 -7.26 14.83
N MET A 36 -8.21 -6.01 15.29
CA MET A 36 -7.99 -4.83 14.45
C MET A 36 -7.30 -3.72 15.24
N MET A 37 -6.78 -2.72 14.53
CA MET A 37 -6.39 -1.45 15.14
C MET A 37 -7.65 -0.71 15.62
N ALA A 38 -7.59 -0.02 16.76
CA ALA A 38 -8.75 0.67 17.34
C ALA A 38 -9.05 2.04 16.69
N THR A 39 -8.96 2.12 15.36
CA THR A 39 -9.36 3.31 14.61
C THR A 39 -10.88 3.56 14.73
N PRO A 40 -11.38 4.79 14.56
CA PRO A 40 -12.82 5.06 14.62
C PRO A 40 -13.63 4.16 13.69
N ALA A 41 -13.16 3.96 12.43
CA ALA A 41 -13.83 3.10 11.45
C ALA A 41 -13.88 1.63 11.91
N ASN A 42 -12.80 1.13 12.50
CA ASN A 42 -12.75 -0.25 12.99
C ASN A 42 -13.62 -0.44 14.25
N LYS A 43 -13.73 0.55 15.12
CA LYS A 43 -14.68 0.53 16.26
C LYS A 43 -16.13 0.38 15.79
N ASP A 44 -16.50 1.06 14.70
CA ASP A 44 -17.82 0.88 14.09
C ASP A 44 -18.03 -0.54 13.57
N ILE A 45 -17.00 -1.18 12.99
CA ILE A 45 -17.05 -2.58 12.54
C ILE A 45 -17.23 -3.53 13.72
N PHE A 46 -16.48 -3.34 14.83
CA PHE A 46 -16.66 -4.12 16.05
C PHE A 46 -18.10 -4.02 16.58
N LYS A 47 -18.64 -2.81 16.64
CA LYS A 47 -20.01 -2.55 17.08
C LYS A 47 -21.05 -3.23 16.19
N GLN A 48 -20.93 -3.12 14.87
CA GLN A 48 -21.81 -3.80 13.91
C GLN A 48 -21.74 -5.33 14.03
N SER A 49 -20.59 -5.84 14.48
CA SER A 49 -20.35 -7.25 14.69
C SER A 49 -20.82 -7.78 16.06
N GLY A 50 -21.32 -6.90 16.95
CA GLY A 50 -21.71 -7.25 18.31
C GLY A 50 -20.51 -7.58 19.22
N LEU A 51 -19.37 -6.97 18.95
CA LEU A 51 -18.11 -7.15 19.68
C LEU A 51 -17.67 -5.82 20.35
N ASP A 52 -18.60 -4.94 20.68
CA ASP A 52 -18.33 -3.67 21.33
C ASP A 52 -18.18 -3.85 22.85
N THR A 53 -17.11 -3.26 23.40
CA THR A 53 -16.80 -3.27 24.84
C THR A 53 -16.29 -1.89 25.26
N GLU A 54 -16.33 -1.59 26.56
CA GLU A 54 -15.85 -0.32 27.10
C GLU A 54 -14.34 -0.15 26.83
N GLU A 55 -13.55 -1.20 27.05
CA GLU A 55 -12.10 -1.19 26.85
C GLU A 55 -11.71 -0.91 25.37
N LEU A 56 -12.50 -1.45 24.43
CA LEU A 56 -12.32 -1.14 23.01
C LEU A 56 -12.60 0.34 22.73
N MET A 57 -13.63 0.91 23.34
CA MET A 57 -14.02 2.31 23.10
C MET A 57 -12.97 3.29 23.66
N GLU A 58 -12.28 2.93 24.74
CA GLU A 58 -11.18 3.72 25.34
C GLU A 58 -9.83 3.59 24.59
N ALA A 59 -9.65 2.53 23.79
CA ALA A 59 -8.41 2.30 23.05
C ALA A 59 -8.14 3.40 22.01
N SER A 60 -6.87 3.75 21.82
CA SER A 60 -6.43 4.72 20.82
C SER A 60 -6.29 4.09 19.43
N ALA A 61 -6.30 4.91 18.38
CA ALA A 61 -6.15 4.44 16.99
C ALA A 61 -4.84 3.66 16.72
N ASN A 62 -3.83 3.84 17.57
CA ASN A 62 -2.54 3.16 17.48
C ASN A 62 -2.48 1.86 18.30
N ASP A 63 -3.56 1.49 18.96
CA ASP A 63 -3.62 0.28 19.77
C ASP A 63 -4.23 -0.87 18.97
N MET A 64 -3.63 -2.05 19.06
CA MET A 64 -4.23 -3.29 18.57
C MET A 64 -5.21 -3.80 19.61
N VAL A 65 -6.41 -4.16 19.18
CA VAL A 65 -7.44 -4.71 20.05
C VAL A 65 -7.86 -6.10 19.58
N ILE A 66 -7.90 -7.02 20.54
CA ILE A 66 -8.43 -8.37 20.38
C ILE A 66 -9.76 -8.40 21.13
N VAL A 67 -10.86 -8.66 20.44
CA VAL A 67 -12.16 -8.92 21.07
C VAL A 67 -12.60 -10.30 20.68
N ALA A 68 -12.88 -11.13 21.67
CA ALA A 68 -13.32 -12.52 21.45
C ALA A 68 -14.50 -12.89 22.34
N ASP A 69 -15.49 -13.56 21.75
CA ASP A 69 -16.52 -14.29 22.49
C ASP A 69 -16.04 -15.72 22.70
N ILE A 70 -15.77 -16.07 23.96
CA ILE A 70 -15.18 -17.34 24.38
C ILE A 70 -16.10 -18.10 25.33
N VAL A 71 -15.97 -19.41 25.35
CA VAL A 71 -16.79 -20.27 26.21
C VAL A 71 -16.37 -20.22 27.68
N GLU A 72 -15.06 -20.14 27.94
CA GLU A 72 -14.47 -20.09 29.28
C GLU A 72 -13.20 -19.22 29.31
N GLU A 73 -12.80 -18.78 30.48
CA GLU A 73 -11.71 -17.81 30.68
C GLU A 73 -10.33 -18.38 30.30
N SER A 74 -10.11 -19.67 30.46
CA SER A 74 -8.87 -20.36 30.06
C SER A 74 -8.55 -20.24 28.56
N VAL A 75 -9.57 -20.06 27.72
CA VAL A 75 -9.39 -19.87 26.28
C VAL A 75 -8.69 -18.53 25.99
N LEU A 76 -8.83 -17.53 26.86
CA LEU A 76 -8.13 -16.25 26.69
C LEU A 76 -6.62 -16.41 26.75
N ASP A 77 -6.11 -17.21 27.66
CA ASP A 77 -4.67 -17.48 27.77
C ASP A 77 -4.14 -18.15 26.52
N THR A 78 -4.91 -19.05 25.95
CA THR A 78 -4.61 -19.70 24.66
C THR A 78 -4.55 -18.66 23.52
N ILE A 79 -5.55 -17.77 23.44
CA ILE A 79 -5.58 -16.69 22.43
C ILE A 79 -4.34 -15.81 22.54
N LEU A 80 -3.92 -15.44 23.77
CA LEU A 80 -2.75 -14.60 23.98
C LEU A 80 -1.46 -15.30 23.58
N SER A 81 -1.32 -16.58 23.96
CA SER A 81 -0.16 -17.40 23.60
C SER A 81 -0.04 -17.59 22.08
N GLU A 82 -1.14 -17.95 21.41
CA GLU A 82 -1.20 -18.12 19.96
C GLU A 82 -0.93 -16.79 19.22
N THR A 83 -1.41 -15.67 19.74
CA THR A 83 -1.13 -14.34 19.21
C THR A 83 0.38 -14.04 19.24
N GLU A 84 1.05 -14.32 20.37
CA GLU A 84 2.49 -14.10 20.50
C GLU A 84 3.30 -15.05 19.59
N GLU A 85 2.88 -16.30 19.50
CA GLU A 85 3.53 -17.28 18.63
C GLU A 85 3.36 -16.91 17.15
N PHE A 86 2.18 -16.45 16.75
CA PHE A 86 1.90 -15.98 15.39
C PHE A 86 2.84 -14.83 14.99
N PHE A 87 3.00 -13.82 15.84
CA PHE A 87 3.92 -12.72 15.55
C PHE A 87 5.40 -13.16 15.58
N LYS A 88 5.79 -14.09 16.45
CA LYS A 88 7.13 -14.69 16.43
C LYS A 88 7.39 -15.43 15.12
N LYS A 89 6.47 -16.25 14.66
CA LYS A 89 6.58 -16.97 13.38
C LYS A 89 6.66 -16.00 12.19
N GLN A 90 5.89 -14.92 12.20
CA GLN A 90 5.99 -13.88 11.16
C GLN A 90 7.34 -13.16 11.18
N SER A 91 7.87 -12.83 12.35
CA SER A 91 9.20 -12.20 12.46
C SER A 91 10.32 -13.13 12.02
N THR A 92 10.24 -14.44 12.32
CA THR A 92 11.21 -15.45 11.85
C THR A 92 11.05 -15.78 10.37
N ALA A 93 9.84 -15.84 9.83
CA ALA A 93 9.62 -16.03 8.39
C ALA A 93 10.20 -14.86 7.56
N ASN A 94 10.25 -13.66 8.11
CA ASN A 94 10.97 -12.53 7.52
C ASN A 94 12.51 -12.64 7.69
N THR A 95 13.01 -13.40 8.66
CA THR A 95 14.44 -13.65 8.84
C THR A 95 14.94 -14.86 8.05
N ASP A 96 14.08 -15.82 7.71
CA ASP A 96 14.45 -16.99 6.89
C ASP A 96 14.53 -16.68 5.38
N LYS A 97 14.16 -15.51 4.92
CA LYS A 97 14.66 -14.96 3.66
C LYS A 97 16.14 -14.60 3.84
N LYS A 98 16.99 -15.65 3.87
CA LYS A 98 18.44 -15.52 3.79
C LYS A 98 18.79 -14.57 2.65
N GLY A 99 19.26 -13.37 2.97
CA GLY A 99 19.90 -12.51 2.01
C GLY A 99 19.70 -11.00 2.12
N ALA A 100 18.65 -10.50 2.74
CA ALA A 100 18.48 -9.06 2.87
C ALA A 100 18.93 -8.58 4.27
N GLU A 101 20.23 -8.34 4.46
CA GLU A 101 20.65 -7.52 5.58
C GLU A 101 19.95 -6.16 5.51
N SER A 102 19.25 -5.77 6.57
CA SER A 102 18.65 -4.46 6.68
C SER A 102 19.71 -3.38 6.49
N VAL A 103 19.56 -2.56 5.45
CA VAL A 103 20.41 -1.39 5.22
C VAL A 103 19.79 -0.18 5.89
N LYS A 104 20.64 0.77 6.33
CA LYS A 104 20.21 1.96 7.09
C LYS A 104 20.46 3.27 6.36
N SER A 105 20.96 3.22 5.13
CA SER A 105 21.22 4.40 4.31
C SER A 105 21.09 4.08 2.83
N TRP A 106 20.81 5.10 2.02
CA TRP A 106 20.76 5.01 0.55
C TRP A 106 22.08 4.49 -0.02
N ASP A 107 23.21 5.02 0.41
CA ASP A 107 24.55 4.55 -0.02
C ASP A 107 24.74 3.04 0.20
N SER A 108 24.34 2.54 1.36
CA SER A 108 24.49 1.11 1.66
C SER A 108 23.49 0.25 0.87
N ALA A 109 22.29 0.77 0.59
CA ALA A 109 21.30 0.11 -0.24
C ALA A 109 21.79 0.00 -1.69
N LEU A 110 22.24 1.10 -2.28
CA LEU A 110 22.70 1.15 -3.67
C LEU A 110 24.01 0.38 -3.89
N LYS A 111 24.90 0.32 -2.88
CA LYS A 111 26.06 -0.59 -2.95
C LYS A 111 25.67 -2.07 -3.02
N LYS A 112 24.55 -2.46 -2.39
CA LYS A 112 24.04 -3.84 -2.44
C LYS A 112 23.19 -4.12 -3.68
N MET A 113 22.53 -3.09 -4.22
CA MET A 113 21.67 -3.15 -5.39
C MET A 113 22.08 -2.07 -6.39
N PRO A 114 23.26 -2.19 -7.04
CA PRO A 114 23.77 -1.15 -7.93
C PRO A 114 22.90 -0.93 -9.18
N ASP A 115 22.11 -1.92 -9.56
CA ASP A 115 21.21 -1.86 -10.72
C ASP A 115 19.78 -1.42 -10.32
N ALA A 116 19.56 -0.97 -9.07
CA ALA A 116 18.28 -0.45 -8.65
C ALA A 116 17.92 0.80 -9.47
N ASN A 117 16.69 0.85 -9.97
CA ASN A 117 16.15 1.97 -10.75
C ASN A 117 14.81 2.48 -10.21
N LEU A 118 14.29 1.87 -9.15
CA LEU A 118 13.02 2.21 -8.53
C LEU A 118 13.12 2.18 -7.01
N ALA A 119 12.69 3.25 -6.37
CA ALA A 119 12.48 3.31 -4.92
C ALA A 119 10.99 3.17 -4.60
N VAL A 120 10.63 2.19 -3.75
CA VAL A 120 9.27 2.02 -3.24
C VAL A 120 9.20 2.61 -1.84
N ILE A 121 8.36 3.63 -1.64
CA ILE A 121 8.25 4.38 -0.39
C ILE A 121 6.88 4.12 0.24
N SER A 122 6.89 3.50 1.44
CA SER A 122 5.70 3.18 2.22
C SER A 122 5.96 3.47 3.71
N ILE A 123 6.16 4.75 4.01
CA ILE A 123 6.41 5.28 5.36
C ILE A 123 5.45 6.43 5.65
N PRO A 124 5.29 6.90 6.91
CA PRO A 124 4.41 8.03 7.21
C PRO A 124 4.74 9.26 6.34
N GLY A 125 3.71 9.90 5.79
CA GLY A 125 3.82 11.00 4.81
C GLY A 125 4.73 12.14 5.24
N ALA A 126 4.80 12.44 6.54
CA ALA A 126 5.70 13.45 7.11
C ALA A 126 7.20 13.19 6.81
N TYR A 127 7.58 11.94 6.52
CA TYR A 127 8.96 11.55 6.19
C TYR A 127 9.12 11.17 4.71
N ALA A 128 8.01 10.83 4.05
CA ALA A 128 8.02 10.29 2.68
C ALA A 128 8.59 11.28 1.67
N ALA A 129 8.28 12.56 1.80
CA ALA A 129 8.78 13.59 0.90
C ALA A 129 10.31 13.70 0.93
N LEU A 130 10.93 13.64 2.12
CA LEU A 130 12.39 13.69 2.26
C LEU A 130 13.06 12.45 1.63
N GLU A 131 12.51 11.27 1.84
CA GLU A 131 13.07 10.05 1.28
C GLU A 131 12.87 9.98 -0.25
N ALA A 132 11.75 10.48 -0.77
CA ALA A 132 11.53 10.61 -2.21
C ALA A 132 12.52 11.60 -2.86
N ASP A 133 12.76 12.73 -2.20
CA ASP A 133 13.71 13.73 -2.67
C ASP A 133 15.13 13.14 -2.80
N ARG A 134 15.56 12.37 -1.80
CA ARG A 134 16.84 11.64 -1.80
C ARG A 134 16.88 10.57 -2.89
N ALA A 135 15.82 9.78 -3.05
CA ALA A 135 15.74 8.76 -4.10
C ALA A 135 15.90 9.38 -5.50
N LEU A 136 15.25 10.52 -5.74
CA LEU A 136 15.40 11.26 -7.00
C LEU A 136 16.82 11.81 -7.17
N ASP A 137 17.52 12.20 -6.10
CA ASP A 137 18.92 12.62 -6.18
C ASP A 137 19.85 11.47 -6.58
N GLU A 138 19.58 10.28 -6.12
CA GLU A 138 20.29 9.06 -6.51
C GLU A 138 19.91 8.55 -7.93
N GLY A 139 19.04 9.25 -8.64
CA GLY A 139 18.63 8.89 -10.01
C GLY A 139 17.59 7.76 -10.06
N LEU A 140 16.89 7.50 -8.98
CA LEU A 140 15.85 6.47 -8.92
C LEU A 140 14.49 7.04 -9.30
N ASN A 141 13.70 6.26 -10.06
CA ASN A 141 12.27 6.47 -10.14
C ASN A 141 11.64 6.23 -8.76
N VAL A 142 10.49 6.84 -8.49
CA VAL A 142 9.83 6.72 -7.19
C VAL A 142 8.41 6.16 -7.36
N PHE A 143 8.10 5.13 -6.58
CA PHE A 143 6.75 4.66 -6.34
C PHE A 143 6.37 4.98 -4.90
N MET A 144 5.54 6.02 -4.69
CA MET A 144 5.17 6.50 -3.36
C MET A 144 3.78 6.01 -2.98
N PHE A 145 3.75 4.95 -2.17
CA PHE A 145 2.51 4.45 -1.56
C PHE A 145 2.01 5.36 -0.44
N SER A 146 2.93 6.05 0.25
CA SER A 146 2.64 6.96 1.36
C SER A 146 1.61 8.01 0.98
N ASP A 147 0.64 8.21 1.85
CA ASP A 147 -0.34 9.30 1.83
C ASP A 147 0.10 10.48 2.72
N ASN A 148 -0.77 11.48 2.91
CA ASN A 148 -0.52 12.64 3.79
C ASN A 148 0.76 13.44 3.50
N VAL A 149 1.25 13.40 2.26
CA VAL A 149 2.27 14.32 1.76
C VAL A 149 1.60 15.66 1.41
N THR A 150 2.23 16.79 1.72
CA THR A 150 1.65 18.09 1.40
C THR A 150 1.59 18.33 -0.12
N VAL A 151 0.65 19.15 -0.59
CA VAL A 151 0.57 19.49 -2.03
C VAL A 151 1.83 20.23 -2.50
N GLU A 152 2.40 21.05 -1.62
CA GLU A 152 3.63 21.79 -1.91
C GLU A 152 4.83 20.86 -2.09
N ASP A 153 4.99 19.86 -1.23
CA ASP A 153 6.07 18.87 -1.34
C ASP A 153 5.86 17.97 -2.56
N GLU A 154 4.63 17.54 -2.82
CA GLU A 154 4.29 16.77 -4.03
C GLU A 154 4.66 17.54 -5.29
N LEU A 155 4.31 18.83 -5.38
CA LEU A 155 4.66 19.67 -6.53
C LEU A 155 6.17 19.76 -6.74
N LYS A 156 6.94 20.03 -5.67
CA LYS A 156 8.40 20.10 -5.73
C LYS A 156 9.03 18.80 -6.22
N LEU A 157 8.55 17.68 -5.68
CA LEU A 157 9.03 16.35 -6.04
C LEU A 157 8.74 16.00 -7.50
N LYS A 158 7.52 16.28 -7.98
CA LYS A 158 7.14 16.03 -9.38
C LYS A 158 7.91 16.92 -10.35
N GLN A 159 8.11 18.18 -10.01
CA GLN A 159 8.96 19.09 -10.80
C GLN A 159 10.41 18.60 -10.86
N LYS A 160 10.96 18.12 -9.74
CA LYS A 160 12.30 17.55 -9.67
C LYS A 160 12.42 16.27 -10.50
N ALA A 161 11.43 15.36 -10.40
CA ALA A 161 11.39 14.13 -11.19
C ALA A 161 11.35 14.46 -12.69
N HIS A 162 10.44 15.32 -13.12
CA HIS A 162 10.34 15.81 -14.48
C HIS A 162 11.67 16.37 -15.00
N ALA A 163 12.29 17.30 -14.25
CA ALA A 163 13.57 17.91 -14.63
C ALA A 163 14.72 16.90 -14.78
N LYS A 164 14.65 15.76 -14.09
CA LYS A 164 15.65 14.68 -14.15
C LYS A 164 15.27 13.57 -15.16
N GLY A 165 14.12 13.63 -15.81
CA GLY A 165 13.61 12.55 -16.67
C GLY A 165 13.26 11.29 -15.90
N LEU A 166 12.84 11.42 -14.64
CA LEU A 166 12.46 10.32 -13.76
C LEU A 166 10.95 10.32 -13.53
N ALA A 167 10.39 9.15 -13.23
CA ALA A 167 8.99 9.01 -12.86
C ALA A 167 8.80 9.13 -11.35
N LEU A 168 7.77 9.89 -10.92
CA LEU A 168 7.27 9.87 -9.55
C LEU A 168 5.80 9.49 -9.55
N MET A 169 5.51 8.23 -9.20
CA MET A 169 4.17 7.68 -9.04
C MET A 169 3.65 7.95 -7.62
N GLY A 170 2.49 8.56 -7.50
CA GLY A 170 1.97 8.99 -6.20
C GLY A 170 2.26 10.46 -5.89
N PRO A 171 2.13 10.89 -4.61
CA PRO A 171 1.75 10.11 -3.41
C PRO A 171 0.35 9.49 -3.49
N ASP A 172 0.04 8.62 -2.52
CA ASP A 172 -1.20 7.85 -2.47
C ASP A 172 -1.38 6.96 -3.73
N CYS A 173 -0.28 6.35 -4.19
CA CYS A 173 -0.27 5.41 -5.29
C CYS A 173 -0.05 3.99 -4.74
N GLY A 174 -1.13 3.19 -4.73
CA GLY A 174 -1.08 1.82 -4.21
C GLY A 174 -0.95 0.74 -5.28
N THR A 175 -1.02 1.10 -6.56
CA THR A 175 -1.13 0.14 -7.67
C THR A 175 -0.26 0.54 -8.84
N GLY A 176 0.54 -0.40 -9.34
CA GLY A 176 1.36 -0.20 -10.53
C GLY A 176 1.81 -1.50 -11.17
N ILE A 177 1.96 -1.50 -12.48
CA ILE A 177 2.63 -2.54 -13.26
C ILE A 177 3.71 -1.86 -14.08
N ILE A 178 4.94 -2.36 -14.00
CA ILE A 178 6.08 -1.80 -14.73
C ILE A 178 6.71 -2.92 -15.54
N GLN A 179 6.67 -2.81 -16.87
CA GLN A 179 7.18 -3.81 -17.79
C GLN A 179 6.60 -5.22 -17.56
N GLY A 180 5.33 -5.29 -17.16
CA GLY A 180 4.62 -6.52 -16.81
C GLY A 180 4.91 -7.04 -15.41
N VAL A 181 5.66 -6.30 -14.58
CA VAL A 181 5.94 -6.66 -13.18
C VAL A 181 4.98 -5.92 -12.27
N PRO A 182 4.15 -6.63 -11.48
CA PRO A 182 3.23 -5.99 -10.53
C PRO A 182 4.00 -5.39 -9.36
N VAL A 183 3.63 -4.16 -8.96
CA VAL A 183 4.19 -3.42 -7.84
C VAL A 183 3.09 -3.09 -6.83
N ALA A 184 3.36 -3.27 -5.54
CA ALA A 184 2.45 -3.03 -4.42
C ALA A 184 1.11 -3.80 -4.54
N PHE A 185 -0.04 -3.15 -4.33
CA PHE A 185 -1.37 -3.78 -4.36
C PHE A 185 -1.89 -3.88 -5.80
N THR A 186 -1.32 -4.75 -6.58
CA THR A 186 -1.64 -4.91 -7.99
C THR A 186 -2.07 -6.34 -8.29
N ASN A 187 -3.06 -6.49 -9.16
CA ASN A 187 -3.48 -7.79 -9.67
C ASN A 187 -2.34 -8.43 -10.48
N ASN A 188 -2.19 -9.75 -10.34
CA ASN A 188 -1.32 -10.51 -11.22
C ASN A 188 -2.11 -10.82 -12.51
N VAL A 189 -1.78 -10.13 -13.58
CA VAL A 189 -2.43 -10.25 -14.89
C VAL A 189 -1.39 -10.60 -15.96
N ALA A 190 -1.85 -11.08 -17.10
CA ALA A 190 -0.97 -11.41 -18.22
C ALA A 190 -0.17 -10.19 -18.69
N LYS A 191 1.12 -10.39 -18.99
CA LYS A 191 1.93 -9.38 -19.68
C LYS A 191 1.49 -9.29 -21.13
N GLY A 192 1.28 -8.05 -21.61
CA GLY A 192 0.90 -7.79 -22.99
C GLY A 192 1.42 -6.44 -23.46
N SER A 193 0.64 -5.76 -24.30
CA SER A 193 1.05 -4.50 -24.94
C SER A 193 0.18 -3.31 -24.57
N ILE A 194 -0.70 -3.44 -23.58
CA ILE A 194 -1.59 -2.36 -23.19
C ILE A 194 -0.98 -1.58 -22.03
N GLY A 195 -0.97 -0.25 -22.16
CA GLY A 195 -0.60 0.70 -21.12
C GLY A 195 -1.83 1.27 -20.41
N ILE A 196 -1.68 1.65 -19.13
CA ILE A 196 -2.72 2.33 -18.35
C ILE A 196 -2.04 3.44 -17.55
N ILE A 197 -2.63 4.65 -17.58
CA ILE A 197 -2.21 5.77 -16.71
C ILE A 197 -3.44 6.24 -15.96
N GLY A 198 -3.43 6.17 -14.62
CA GLY A 198 -4.62 6.50 -13.84
C GLY A 198 -4.33 7.10 -12.47
N ALA A 199 -5.27 7.95 -12.02
CA ALA A 199 -5.21 8.54 -10.68
C ALA A 199 -5.80 7.62 -9.58
N SER A 200 -6.62 6.64 -9.97
CA SER A 200 -7.32 5.75 -9.04
C SER A 200 -6.70 4.35 -9.07
N GLY A 201 -6.08 3.92 -7.95
CA GLY A 201 -5.52 2.58 -7.83
C GLY A 201 -6.57 1.48 -8.04
N THR A 202 -7.75 1.60 -7.43
CA THR A 202 -8.86 0.64 -7.63
C THR A 202 -9.39 0.65 -9.06
N GLY A 203 -9.41 1.81 -9.71
CA GLY A 203 -9.79 1.92 -11.13
C GLY A 203 -8.78 1.22 -12.04
N ILE A 204 -7.48 1.33 -11.75
CA ILE A 204 -6.43 0.60 -12.46
C ILE A 204 -6.59 -0.91 -12.24
N GLN A 205 -6.84 -1.37 -11.00
CA GLN A 205 -7.05 -2.77 -10.69
C GLN A 205 -8.22 -3.38 -11.46
N GLU A 206 -9.36 -2.69 -11.49
CA GLU A 206 -10.52 -3.15 -12.25
C GLU A 206 -10.23 -3.21 -13.74
N LEU A 207 -9.62 -2.18 -14.31
CA LEU A 207 -9.31 -2.14 -15.73
C LEU A 207 -8.31 -3.23 -16.13
N THR A 208 -7.25 -3.45 -15.35
CA THR A 208 -6.28 -4.53 -15.59
C THR A 208 -6.96 -5.90 -15.57
N THR A 209 -7.90 -6.11 -14.65
CA THR A 209 -8.67 -7.36 -14.54
C THR A 209 -9.60 -7.56 -15.74
N ILE A 210 -10.24 -6.50 -16.23
CA ILE A 210 -11.09 -6.57 -17.43
C ILE A 210 -10.25 -6.91 -18.66
N ILE A 211 -9.10 -6.28 -18.83
CA ILE A 211 -8.18 -6.53 -19.95
C ILE A 211 -7.72 -8.00 -19.95
N ASP A 212 -7.33 -8.51 -18.79
CA ASP A 212 -6.89 -9.89 -18.62
C ASP A 212 -8.01 -10.90 -18.94
N ARG A 213 -9.25 -10.64 -18.49
CA ARG A 213 -10.43 -11.47 -18.80
C ARG A 213 -10.77 -11.49 -20.29
N LEU A 214 -10.43 -10.44 -21.02
CA LEU A 214 -10.61 -10.38 -22.48
C LEU A 214 -9.51 -11.12 -23.25
N GLY A 215 -8.53 -11.72 -22.54
CA GLY A 215 -7.42 -12.46 -23.14
C GLY A 215 -6.26 -11.57 -23.60
N GLU A 216 -6.30 -10.30 -23.22
CA GLU A 216 -5.23 -9.33 -23.48
C GLU A 216 -4.30 -9.20 -22.28
N GLY A 217 -3.22 -8.42 -22.41
CA GLY A 217 -2.25 -8.24 -21.34
C GLY A 217 -1.82 -6.79 -21.15
N VAL A 218 -1.28 -6.52 -19.95
CA VAL A 218 -0.81 -5.20 -19.56
C VAL A 218 0.70 -5.18 -19.46
N THR A 219 1.34 -4.20 -20.10
CA THR A 219 2.78 -3.96 -19.96
C THR A 219 3.06 -2.95 -18.87
N ASN A 220 2.39 -1.81 -18.89
CA ASN A 220 2.57 -0.76 -17.91
C ASN A 220 1.22 -0.28 -17.36
N ALA A 221 1.10 -0.17 -16.03
CA ALA A 221 0.00 0.50 -15.37
C ALA A 221 0.56 1.48 -14.34
N ILE A 222 0.41 2.77 -14.61
CA ILE A 222 1.05 3.83 -13.85
C ILE A 222 0.02 4.58 -13.01
N GLY A 223 0.18 4.52 -11.69
CA GLY A 223 -0.59 5.31 -10.75
C GLY A 223 0.04 6.68 -10.52
N ILE A 224 -0.62 7.75 -10.95
CA ILE A 224 -0.09 9.11 -10.85
C ILE A 224 -0.39 9.80 -9.50
N GLY A 225 -1.20 9.15 -8.65
CA GLY A 225 -1.73 9.75 -7.42
C GLY A 225 -2.99 10.56 -7.64
N GLY A 226 -3.83 10.65 -6.61
CA GLY A 226 -5.18 11.23 -6.70
C GLY A 226 -5.23 12.73 -6.96
N ARG A 227 -4.12 13.45 -6.79
CA ARG A 227 -4.07 14.91 -6.89
C ARG A 227 -3.33 15.43 -8.12
N ASP A 228 -2.64 14.59 -8.88
CA ASP A 228 -1.79 14.99 -10.01
C ASP A 228 -2.55 15.89 -11.01
N LEU A 229 -3.80 15.55 -11.29
CA LEU A 229 -4.66 16.31 -12.23
C LEU A 229 -5.29 17.58 -11.62
N ASN A 230 -4.95 17.96 -10.40
CA ASN A 230 -5.37 19.23 -9.85
C ASN A 230 -4.61 20.40 -10.51
N ALA A 231 -5.25 21.55 -10.59
CA ALA A 231 -4.64 22.77 -11.16
C ALA A 231 -3.32 23.16 -10.45
N ALA A 232 -3.19 22.84 -9.15
CA ALA A 232 -1.98 23.12 -8.36
C ALA A 232 -0.76 22.28 -8.80
N LEU A 233 -0.99 21.06 -9.33
CA LEU A 233 0.06 20.14 -9.76
C LEU A 233 0.22 20.10 -11.28
N GLY A 234 -0.82 20.52 -12.02
CA GLY A 234 -0.79 20.69 -13.46
C GLY A 234 -0.70 19.41 -14.29
N GLY A 235 -0.86 18.22 -13.68
CA GLY A 235 -0.79 16.94 -14.39
C GLY A 235 0.64 16.56 -14.81
N ILE A 236 1.65 16.94 -14.06
CA ILE A 236 3.07 16.74 -14.42
C ILE A 236 3.35 15.25 -14.68
N THR A 237 3.03 14.36 -13.73
CA THR A 237 3.29 12.93 -13.90
C THR A 237 2.44 12.34 -15.02
N MET A 238 1.18 12.79 -15.19
CA MET A 238 0.33 12.33 -16.29
C MET A 238 0.97 12.61 -17.64
N MET A 239 1.45 13.83 -17.87
CA MET A 239 2.08 14.20 -19.13
C MET A 239 3.37 13.45 -19.39
N ASP A 240 4.24 13.35 -18.39
CA ASP A 240 5.48 12.58 -18.48
C ASP A 240 5.23 11.11 -18.84
N MET A 241 4.17 10.51 -18.27
CA MET A 241 3.85 9.10 -18.53
C MET A 241 3.16 8.89 -19.87
N ILE A 242 2.41 9.88 -20.37
CA ILE A 242 1.88 9.85 -21.74
C ILE A 242 3.05 9.84 -22.74
N ASP A 243 3.99 10.77 -22.56
CA ASP A 243 5.16 10.86 -23.42
C ASP A 243 6.01 9.57 -23.33
N ALA A 244 6.23 9.04 -22.13
CA ALA A 244 6.97 7.78 -21.96
C ALA A 244 6.31 6.60 -22.64
N MET A 245 4.96 6.49 -22.59
CA MET A 245 4.24 5.40 -23.24
C MET A 245 4.14 5.57 -24.77
N GLU A 246 4.16 6.78 -25.28
CA GLU A 246 4.17 7.04 -26.72
C GLU A 246 5.47 6.56 -27.39
N TYR A 247 6.59 6.65 -26.67
CA TYR A 247 7.90 6.19 -27.13
C TYR A 247 8.26 4.75 -26.70
N ASP A 248 7.42 4.08 -25.90
CA ASP A 248 7.65 2.68 -25.50
C ASP A 248 7.16 1.73 -26.61
N GLU A 249 8.08 1.14 -27.34
CA GLU A 249 7.79 0.18 -28.45
C GLU A 249 7.01 -1.05 -27.96
N THR A 250 6.97 -1.34 -26.67
CA THR A 250 6.17 -2.43 -26.08
C THR A 250 4.71 -2.07 -25.88
N VAL A 251 4.35 -0.77 -25.96
CA VAL A 251 2.99 -0.27 -25.81
C VAL A 251 2.35 -0.02 -27.18
N THR A 252 1.32 -0.78 -27.52
CA THR A 252 0.56 -0.58 -28.77
C THR A 252 -0.63 0.32 -28.61
N SER A 253 -1.18 0.41 -27.40
CA SER A 253 -2.27 1.30 -27.02
C SER A 253 -2.26 1.54 -25.54
N PHE A 254 -2.77 2.69 -25.09
CA PHE A 254 -2.93 2.95 -23.67
C PHE A 254 -4.25 3.62 -23.32
N TYR A 255 -4.70 3.42 -22.09
CA TYR A 255 -5.96 3.93 -21.55
C TYR A 255 -5.71 4.92 -20.41
N ILE A 256 -6.44 6.03 -20.45
CA ILE A 256 -6.47 7.02 -19.36
C ILE A 256 -7.86 7.00 -18.75
N PRO A 257 -8.10 6.23 -17.66
CA PRO A 257 -9.39 6.24 -16.99
C PRO A 257 -9.63 7.58 -16.31
N SER A 258 -10.57 8.37 -16.85
CA SER A 258 -10.98 9.66 -16.30
C SER A 258 -12.19 9.49 -15.39
N GLY A 259 -12.03 9.51 -14.09
CA GLY A 259 -13.18 9.22 -13.21
C GLY A 259 -13.43 10.18 -12.05
N LYS A 260 -12.44 10.84 -11.51
CA LYS A 260 -12.57 11.68 -10.31
C LYS A 260 -11.87 13.03 -10.34
N ALA A 261 -11.00 13.25 -11.28
CA ALA A 261 -10.32 14.54 -11.38
C ALA A 261 -11.11 15.48 -12.31
N LYS A 262 -11.24 16.74 -11.95
CA LYS A 262 -11.56 17.77 -12.93
C LYS A 262 -10.38 17.80 -13.91
N PRO A 263 -10.52 17.33 -15.14
CA PRO A 263 -9.37 17.12 -16.00
C PRO A 263 -8.77 18.46 -16.39
N VAL A 264 -7.47 18.57 -16.19
CA VAL A 264 -6.64 19.55 -16.91
C VAL A 264 -6.46 19.09 -18.38
N ILE A 265 -6.76 17.82 -18.64
CA ILE A 265 -6.73 17.19 -19.98
C ILE A 265 -7.87 17.76 -20.83
N GLY A 266 -7.53 18.59 -21.80
CA GLY A 266 -8.49 19.18 -22.72
C GLY A 266 -8.36 20.70 -22.93
N LYS A 267 -7.22 21.27 -22.60
CA LYS A 267 -6.85 22.63 -23.02
C LYS A 267 -5.92 22.61 -24.21
#